data_b80702c0e2a48885a333595f5eaf453e
#
_entry.id   b80702c0e2a48885a333595f5eaf453e
#
_cell.length_a   1.000
_cell.length_b   1.000
_cell.length_c   1.000
_cell.angle_alpha   90.00
_cell.angle_beta   90.00
_cell.angle_gamma   90.00
#
_symmetry.space_group_name_H-M   'P 1'
#
loop_
_entity.id
_entity.type
_entity.pdbx_description
1 polymer ?
#
loop_
_entity_poly.entity_id
_entity_poly.type
_entity_poly.pdbx_seq_one_letter_code
_entity_poly.pdbx_strand_id
1 'polypeptide(L)'
;MSQSGTKRSFYSKYFREIEVVQGLQTPPEEREWLTTAPKDDVQSAEVVLYLGCNVLRTSNLVQTVVDIFKLLEVDFVAVGGASYCCGIQHFQNGDEKAARSLSESTVNSFKKFNPQQVVMWCPSCIYFYDEIMQMGDQMSFQHVNQFLVENLDRLPFKKEVDAKVSLHYHTGRPQSDEEARCASQLLSAVPGLDLIDLGSDERYGRHCTDRVRAQVGPDVWDGIVVDSFERAVEANVDIFSTLYHGCQRFLCGYEKDYPVKVEHYLTLVGRALGIEHEDLYKKYMLMGDTDAIMAETSPCAVASGVSPEEARAAIQKIFVKPSS
;
A
#
# COMPACT_ATOMS: atom_id res chain seq x y z
N MET A 1 -10.30 -33.28 8.45
CA MET A 1 -9.16 -32.43 8.02
C MET A 1 -8.78 -31.56 9.19
N SER A 2 -7.52 -31.55 9.62
CA SER A 2 -7.09 -30.80 10.81
C SER A 2 -7.17 -29.29 10.54
N GLN A 3 -7.52 -28.46 11.54
CA GLN A 3 -7.54 -26.98 11.46
C GLN A 3 -6.22 -26.40 10.90
N SER A 4 -5.10 -27.06 11.16
CA SER A 4 -3.77 -26.66 10.67
C SER A 4 -3.63 -26.74 9.14
N GLY A 5 -4.20 -27.78 8.49
CA GLY A 5 -4.17 -27.92 7.03
C GLY A 5 -4.99 -26.85 6.32
N THR A 6 -6.11 -26.44 6.90
CA THR A 6 -6.98 -25.39 6.35
C THR A 6 -6.32 -24.00 6.44
N LYS A 7 -5.68 -23.68 7.58
CA LYS A 7 -4.95 -22.42 7.78
C LYS A 7 -3.77 -22.30 6.80
N ARG A 8 -2.95 -23.33 6.66
CA ARG A 8 -1.81 -23.33 5.73
C ARG A 8 -2.25 -23.09 4.28
N SER A 9 -3.35 -23.69 3.86
CA SER A 9 -3.93 -23.47 2.53
C SER A 9 -4.42 -22.02 2.35
N PHE A 10 -4.99 -21.40 3.39
CA PHE A 10 -5.41 -20.00 3.34
C PHE A 10 -4.24 -19.06 3.10
N TYR A 11 -3.16 -19.15 3.89
CA TYR A 11 -2.02 -18.27 3.75
C TYR A 11 -1.30 -18.43 2.40
N SER A 12 -1.14 -19.67 1.94
CA SER A 12 -0.57 -19.95 0.63
C SER A 12 -1.36 -19.28 -0.50
N LYS A 13 -2.69 -19.35 -0.45
CA LYS A 13 -3.57 -18.68 -1.43
C LYS A 13 -3.50 -17.16 -1.33
N TYR A 14 -3.47 -16.62 -0.10
CA TYR A 14 -3.38 -15.18 0.14
C TYR A 14 -2.10 -14.58 -0.45
N PHE A 15 -0.95 -15.18 -0.18
CA PHE A 15 0.33 -14.69 -0.72
C PHE A 15 0.42 -14.92 -2.23
N ARG A 16 -0.06 -16.06 -2.74
CA ARG A 16 -0.08 -16.32 -4.18
C ARG A 16 -0.92 -15.29 -4.93
N GLU A 17 -2.05 -14.87 -4.38
CA GLU A 17 -2.88 -13.82 -4.97
C GLU A 17 -2.14 -12.47 -5.03
N ILE A 18 -1.35 -12.11 -4.01
CA ILE A 18 -0.50 -10.92 -4.04
C ILE A 18 0.53 -11.01 -5.18
N GLU A 19 1.23 -12.14 -5.27
CA GLU A 19 2.23 -12.40 -6.31
C GLU A 19 1.61 -12.32 -7.72
N VAL A 20 0.43 -12.91 -7.91
CA VAL A 20 -0.31 -12.84 -9.17
C VAL A 20 -0.63 -11.40 -9.52
N VAL A 21 -1.25 -10.63 -8.61
CA VAL A 21 -1.64 -9.24 -8.88
C VAL A 21 -0.42 -8.36 -9.16
N GLN A 22 0.69 -8.56 -8.44
CA GLN A 22 1.96 -7.90 -8.75
C GLN A 22 2.47 -8.30 -10.14
N GLY A 23 2.40 -9.60 -10.46
CA GLY A 23 2.84 -10.14 -11.75
C GLY A 23 1.99 -9.69 -12.95
N LEU A 24 0.78 -9.17 -12.72
CA LEU A 24 -0.02 -8.51 -13.76
C LEU A 24 0.42 -7.08 -14.05
N GLN A 25 1.19 -6.46 -13.16
CA GLN A 25 1.51 -5.02 -13.20
C GLN A 25 2.98 -4.73 -13.47
N THR A 26 3.89 -5.56 -12.93
CA THR A 26 5.33 -5.30 -12.97
C THR A 26 6.09 -6.57 -13.29
N PRO A 27 6.79 -6.64 -14.42
CA PRO A 27 7.61 -7.79 -14.77
C PRO A 27 8.81 -7.89 -13.82
N PRO A 28 9.38 -9.09 -13.61
CA PRO A 28 10.45 -9.32 -12.62
C PRO A 28 11.67 -8.42 -12.79
N GLU A 29 12.05 -8.10 -14.01
CA GLU A 29 13.21 -7.27 -14.36
C GLU A 29 13.07 -5.79 -13.98
N GLU A 30 11.85 -5.33 -13.78
CA GLU A 30 11.55 -3.96 -13.36
C GLU A 30 11.38 -3.82 -11.83
N ARG A 31 11.47 -4.93 -11.10
CA ARG A 31 11.30 -4.94 -9.64
C ARG A 31 12.60 -4.61 -8.94
N GLU A 32 12.67 -3.41 -8.41
CA GLU A 32 13.84 -2.93 -7.67
C GLU A 32 13.71 -3.19 -6.15
N TRP A 33 13.09 -4.29 -5.79
CA TRP A 33 12.94 -4.74 -4.40
C TRP A 33 13.10 -6.25 -4.29
N LEU A 34 13.62 -6.69 -3.16
CA LEU A 34 13.82 -8.10 -2.88
C LEU A 34 12.53 -8.73 -2.36
N THR A 35 12.10 -9.83 -2.96
CA THR A 35 10.96 -10.63 -2.51
C THR A 35 11.37 -11.92 -1.80
N THR A 36 12.66 -12.23 -1.83
CA THR A 36 13.26 -13.42 -1.18
C THR A 36 14.30 -12.96 -0.19
N ALA A 37 14.21 -13.45 1.04
CA ALA A 37 15.21 -13.18 2.06
C ALA A 37 16.58 -13.77 1.67
N PRO A 38 17.67 -13.00 1.75
CA PRO A 38 19.00 -13.48 1.40
C PRO A 38 19.44 -14.61 2.34
N LYS A 39 20.11 -15.61 1.79
CA LYS A 39 20.65 -16.75 2.56
C LYS A 39 21.99 -16.42 3.21
N ASP A 40 22.81 -15.72 2.47
CA ASP A 40 24.21 -15.40 2.83
C ASP A 40 24.35 -13.94 3.28
N ASP A 41 25.56 -13.54 3.64
CA ASP A 41 25.88 -12.15 3.94
C ASP A 41 25.64 -11.27 2.70
N VAL A 42 25.03 -10.11 2.95
CA VAL A 42 24.66 -9.15 1.92
C VAL A 42 25.35 -7.83 2.16
N GLN A 43 25.38 -6.98 1.14
CA GLN A 43 25.86 -5.62 1.28
C GLN A 43 25.01 -4.89 2.35
N SER A 44 25.67 -4.19 3.26
CA SER A 44 24.99 -3.34 4.23
C SER A 44 24.26 -2.20 3.54
N ALA A 45 23.19 -1.72 4.18
CA ALA A 45 22.45 -0.54 3.77
C ALA A 45 22.03 0.23 5.02
N GLU A 46 22.10 1.55 4.98
CA GLU A 46 21.70 2.39 6.13
C GLU A 46 20.22 2.26 6.46
N VAL A 47 19.40 2.05 5.44
CA VAL A 47 17.95 1.95 5.56
C VAL A 47 17.43 0.67 4.92
N VAL A 48 16.61 -0.07 5.65
CA VAL A 48 15.72 -1.06 5.05
C VAL A 48 14.37 -0.40 4.74
N LEU A 49 14.05 -0.23 3.47
CA LEU A 49 12.71 0.17 3.03
C LEU A 49 11.80 -1.06 3.01
N TYR A 50 11.06 -1.25 4.09
CA TYR A 50 10.17 -2.38 4.23
C TYR A 50 8.79 -2.09 3.66
N LEU A 51 8.54 -2.63 2.49
CA LEU A 51 7.30 -2.48 1.74
C LEU A 51 6.12 -3.29 2.35
N GLY A 52 6.44 -4.36 3.10
CA GLY A 52 5.43 -5.32 3.53
C GLY A 52 5.00 -6.25 2.40
N CYS A 53 3.81 -6.80 2.48
CA CYS A 53 3.32 -7.74 1.44
C CYS A 53 2.21 -7.13 0.57
N ASN A 54 1.22 -6.50 1.17
CA ASN A 54 -0.03 -6.15 0.50
C ASN A 54 0.08 -4.92 -0.43
N VAL A 55 1.05 -4.04 -0.21
CA VAL A 55 1.34 -2.91 -1.10
C VAL A 55 1.81 -3.35 -2.48
N LEU A 56 2.38 -4.55 -2.59
CA LEU A 56 2.83 -5.09 -3.88
C LEU A 56 1.70 -5.27 -4.90
N ARG A 57 0.44 -5.15 -4.48
CA ARG A 57 -0.73 -5.07 -5.37
C ARG A 57 -0.89 -3.71 -6.06
N THR A 58 -0.14 -2.70 -5.64
CA THR A 58 -0.13 -1.33 -6.18
C THR A 58 1.30 -0.98 -6.55
N SER A 59 1.77 -1.57 -7.65
CA SER A 59 3.17 -1.51 -8.06
C SER A 59 3.66 -0.08 -8.32
N ASN A 60 2.80 0.79 -8.84
CA ASN A 60 3.10 2.20 -9.03
C ASN A 60 3.56 2.90 -7.74
N LEU A 61 2.92 2.59 -6.60
CA LEU A 61 3.30 3.19 -5.32
C LEU A 61 4.65 2.68 -4.83
N VAL A 62 4.93 1.39 -5.07
CA VAL A 62 6.24 0.79 -4.75
C VAL A 62 7.33 1.43 -5.58
N GLN A 63 7.14 1.54 -6.90
CA GLN A 63 8.08 2.19 -7.81
C GLN A 63 8.30 3.66 -7.43
N THR A 64 7.21 4.40 -7.14
CA THR A 64 7.29 5.80 -6.73
C THR A 64 8.13 6.00 -5.47
N VAL A 65 7.92 5.20 -4.41
CA VAL A 65 8.70 5.35 -3.17
C VAL A 65 10.17 4.96 -3.37
N VAL A 66 10.45 3.91 -4.13
CA VAL A 66 11.81 3.50 -4.47
C VAL A 66 12.53 4.64 -5.21
N ASP A 67 11.89 5.25 -6.19
CA ASP A 67 12.49 6.35 -6.95
C ASP A 67 12.66 7.62 -6.11
N ILE A 68 11.76 7.91 -5.16
CA ILE A 68 11.96 9.01 -4.20
C ILE A 68 13.18 8.76 -3.31
N PHE A 69 13.38 7.53 -2.83
CA PHE A 69 14.56 7.19 -2.02
C PHE A 69 15.85 7.32 -2.81
N LYS A 70 15.86 6.94 -4.10
CA LYS A 70 17.01 7.19 -5.01
C LYS A 70 17.23 8.68 -5.22
N LEU A 71 16.16 9.46 -5.46
CA LEU A 71 16.25 10.90 -5.65
C LEU A 71 16.83 11.63 -4.43
N LEU A 72 16.54 11.12 -3.23
CA LEU A 72 17.11 11.59 -1.96
C LEU A 72 18.53 11.06 -1.70
N GLU A 73 19.08 10.24 -2.59
CA GLU A 73 20.39 9.60 -2.43
C GLU A 73 20.52 8.85 -1.10
N VAL A 74 19.45 8.16 -0.66
CA VAL A 74 19.45 7.33 0.54
C VAL A 74 20.19 6.03 0.23
N ASP A 75 21.08 5.58 1.10
CA ASP A 75 21.63 4.22 1.04
C ASP A 75 20.60 3.24 1.61
N PHE A 76 19.89 2.53 0.72
CA PHE A 76 18.78 1.66 1.12
C PHE A 76 18.73 0.35 0.37
N VAL A 77 18.04 -0.62 0.98
CA VAL A 77 17.56 -1.82 0.33
C VAL A 77 16.03 -1.91 0.49
N ALA A 78 15.31 -2.07 -0.61
CA ALA A 78 13.88 -2.29 -0.57
C ALA A 78 13.55 -3.79 -0.48
N VAL A 79 12.67 -4.16 0.45
CA VAL A 79 12.28 -5.56 0.69
C VAL A 79 10.76 -5.69 0.89
N GLY A 80 10.16 -6.78 0.40
CA GLY A 80 8.72 -7.01 0.56
C GLY A 80 8.29 -8.41 0.13
N GLY A 81 7.01 -8.71 0.27
CA GLY A 81 6.44 -9.99 -0.13
C GLY A 81 6.36 -11.04 0.98
N ALA A 82 6.06 -12.28 0.60
CA ALA A 82 5.77 -13.36 1.54
C ALA A 82 6.96 -13.70 2.46
N SER A 83 8.19 -13.64 1.94
CA SER A 83 9.41 -13.94 2.72
C SER A 83 9.70 -12.89 3.81
N TYR A 84 9.08 -11.72 3.72
CA TYR A 84 9.21 -10.62 4.66
C TYR A 84 7.88 -10.30 5.35
N CYS A 85 7.04 -11.33 5.59
CA CYS A 85 5.74 -11.12 6.24
C CYS A 85 5.92 -10.75 7.71
N CYS A 86 5.27 -9.67 8.15
CA CYS A 86 5.25 -9.29 9.57
C CYS A 86 4.51 -10.27 10.48
N GLY A 87 3.63 -11.12 9.93
CA GLY A 87 2.87 -12.09 10.71
C GLY A 87 1.46 -11.63 11.13
N ILE A 88 1.08 -10.38 10.91
CA ILE A 88 -0.21 -9.83 11.38
C ILE A 88 -1.42 -10.64 10.90
N GLN A 89 -1.39 -11.19 9.69
CA GLN A 89 -2.47 -12.03 9.18
C GLN A 89 -2.63 -13.33 9.98
N HIS A 90 -1.52 -13.91 10.42
CA HIS A 90 -1.52 -15.09 11.28
C HIS A 90 -2.07 -14.75 12.67
N PHE A 91 -1.63 -13.65 13.24
CA PHE A 91 -2.13 -13.15 14.52
C PHE A 91 -3.64 -12.91 14.50
N GLN A 92 -4.15 -12.20 13.50
CA GLN A 92 -5.56 -11.90 13.33
C GLN A 92 -6.45 -13.15 13.14
N ASN A 93 -5.87 -14.26 12.70
CA ASN A 93 -6.54 -15.55 12.56
C ASN A 93 -6.27 -16.49 13.75
N GLY A 94 -5.76 -15.96 14.87
CA GLY A 94 -5.52 -16.72 16.09
C GLY A 94 -4.36 -17.70 16.02
N ASP A 95 -3.37 -17.46 15.15
CA ASP A 95 -2.15 -18.27 15.03
C ASP A 95 -0.93 -17.46 15.53
N GLU A 96 -0.94 -17.17 16.83
CA GLU A 96 0.05 -16.32 17.47
C GLU A 96 1.47 -16.87 17.37
N LYS A 97 1.61 -18.20 17.45
CA LYS A 97 2.92 -18.87 17.34
C LYS A 97 3.54 -18.64 15.96
N ALA A 98 2.77 -18.83 14.90
CA ALA A 98 3.24 -18.58 13.54
C ALA A 98 3.50 -17.09 13.31
N ALA A 99 2.63 -16.22 13.86
CA ALA A 99 2.81 -14.76 13.79
C ALA A 99 4.16 -14.33 14.39
N ARG A 100 4.46 -14.79 15.60
CA ARG A 100 5.73 -14.48 16.29
C ARG A 100 6.94 -14.99 15.52
N SER A 101 6.90 -16.25 15.08
CA SER A 101 8.01 -16.86 14.31
C SER A 101 8.28 -16.11 13.00
N LEU A 102 7.24 -15.64 12.31
CA LEU A 102 7.39 -14.85 11.09
C LEU A 102 7.97 -13.47 11.38
N SER A 103 7.48 -12.78 12.42
CA SER A 103 8.03 -11.50 12.86
C SER A 103 9.52 -11.59 13.16
N GLU A 104 9.93 -12.55 13.99
CA GLU A 104 11.33 -12.78 14.36
C GLU A 104 12.19 -13.09 13.12
N SER A 105 11.69 -13.94 12.22
CA SER A 105 12.38 -14.27 10.96
C SER A 105 12.58 -13.05 10.08
N THR A 106 11.55 -12.19 9.96
CA THR A 106 11.61 -10.97 9.15
C THR A 106 12.58 -9.96 9.74
N VAL A 107 12.53 -9.71 11.06
CA VAL A 107 13.48 -8.82 11.74
C VAL A 107 14.93 -9.34 11.64
N ASN A 108 15.13 -10.64 11.77
CA ASN A 108 16.45 -11.24 11.55
C ASN A 108 16.94 -11.10 10.10
N SER A 109 16.02 -11.07 9.12
CA SER A 109 16.37 -10.79 7.73
C SER A 109 16.77 -9.34 7.52
N PHE A 110 16.13 -8.38 8.21
CA PHE A 110 16.53 -6.97 8.19
C PHE A 110 17.94 -6.79 8.79
N LYS A 111 18.23 -7.43 9.92
CA LYS A 111 19.54 -7.36 10.58
C LYS A 111 20.71 -7.78 9.69
N LYS A 112 20.49 -8.61 8.67
CA LYS A 112 21.55 -8.99 7.72
C LYS A 112 22.08 -7.80 6.92
N PHE A 113 21.27 -6.78 6.68
CA PHE A 113 21.69 -5.56 6.00
C PHE A 113 22.37 -4.56 6.94
N ASN A 114 22.46 -4.86 8.25
CA ASN A 114 23.01 -3.98 9.27
C ASN A 114 22.47 -2.54 9.24
N PRO A 115 21.14 -2.33 9.15
CA PRO A 115 20.56 -1.02 8.96
C PRO A 115 20.58 -0.19 10.25
N GLN A 116 20.63 1.12 10.11
CA GLN A 116 20.41 2.08 11.21
C GLN A 116 18.92 2.19 11.56
N GLN A 117 18.04 2.04 10.54
CA GLN A 117 16.58 2.09 10.71
C GLN A 117 15.83 1.28 9.66
N VAL A 118 14.59 0.95 9.97
CA VAL A 118 13.62 0.36 9.04
C VAL A 118 12.52 1.34 8.76
N VAL A 119 12.44 1.80 7.50
CA VAL A 119 11.33 2.65 7.05
C VAL A 119 10.24 1.77 6.49
N MET A 120 9.05 1.84 7.10
CA MET A 120 7.93 0.96 6.82
C MET A 120 6.85 1.66 6.00
N TRP A 121 6.35 0.96 4.99
CA TRP A 121 5.23 1.42 4.20
C TRP A 121 3.86 1.14 4.83
N CYS A 122 3.72 -0.01 5.48
CA CYS A 122 2.41 -0.51 5.89
C CYS A 122 2.10 -0.17 7.36
N PRO A 123 1.04 0.64 7.64
CA PRO A 123 0.68 1.02 9.01
C PRO A 123 0.32 -0.18 9.89
N SER A 124 -0.26 -1.23 9.28
CA SER A 124 -0.57 -2.47 10.02
C SER A 124 0.69 -3.22 10.45
N CYS A 125 1.77 -3.13 9.68
CA CYS A 125 3.04 -3.75 10.07
C CYS A 125 3.69 -2.99 11.22
N ILE A 126 3.71 -1.65 11.18
CA ILE A 126 4.21 -0.82 12.28
C ILE A 126 3.45 -1.15 13.56
N TYR A 127 2.12 -1.03 13.53
CA TYR A 127 1.29 -1.38 14.67
C TYR A 127 1.60 -2.77 15.24
N PHE A 128 1.81 -3.75 14.34
CA PHE A 128 2.09 -5.11 14.77
C PHE A 128 3.44 -5.27 15.45
N TYR A 129 4.48 -4.62 14.91
CA TYR A 129 5.82 -4.67 15.50
C TYR A 129 5.91 -3.87 16.80
N ASP A 130 5.36 -2.68 16.84
CA ASP A 130 5.48 -1.79 17.99
C ASP A 130 4.54 -2.18 19.14
N GLU A 131 3.23 -2.30 18.86
CA GLU A 131 2.26 -2.47 19.93
C GLU A 131 1.99 -3.95 20.30
N ILE A 132 2.00 -4.86 19.32
CA ILE A 132 1.69 -6.27 19.57
C ILE A 132 2.93 -7.08 19.90
N MET A 133 3.97 -6.95 19.09
CA MET A 133 5.20 -7.72 19.24
C MET A 133 6.21 -7.04 20.16
N GLN A 134 6.07 -5.74 20.42
CA GLN A 134 6.94 -4.92 21.28
C GLN A 134 8.42 -5.05 20.89
N MET A 135 8.70 -4.91 19.58
CA MET A 135 10.04 -5.09 19.01
C MET A 135 10.82 -3.78 18.87
N GLY A 136 10.30 -2.66 19.36
CA GLY A 136 10.95 -1.33 19.28
C GLY A 136 12.35 -1.29 19.88
N ASP A 137 12.62 -2.08 20.94
CA ASP A 137 13.97 -2.19 21.51
C ASP A 137 14.98 -2.90 20.62
N GLN A 138 14.52 -3.65 19.61
CA GLN A 138 15.39 -4.41 18.72
C GLN A 138 15.77 -3.64 17.46
N MET A 139 14.93 -2.69 17.04
CA MET A 139 15.09 -1.95 15.80
C MET A 139 14.22 -0.70 15.79
N SER A 140 14.72 0.40 15.23
CA SER A 140 13.94 1.61 15.00
C SER A 140 13.02 1.43 13.80
N PHE A 141 11.74 1.62 14.01
CA PHE A 141 10.71 1.58 12.97
C PHE A 141 10.12 2.97 12.75
N GLN A 142 9.96 3.37 11.49
CA GLN A 142 9.39 4.65 11.11
C GLN A 142 8.48 4.49 9.89
N HIS A 143 7.35 5.18 9.84
CA HIS A 143 6.52 5.18 8.64
C HIS A 143 7.16 6.02 7.52
N VAL A 144 6.96 5.61 6.27
CA VAL A 144 7.56 6.27 5.10
C VAL A 144 7.21 7.76 5.01
N ASN A 145 5.99 8.16 5.37
CA ASN A 145 5.62 9.57 5.29
C ASN A 145 6.29 10.44 6.38
N GLN A 146 6.58 9.89 7.56
CA GLN A 146 7.40 10.55 8.58
C GLN A 146 8.83 10.75 8.07
N PHE A 147 9.43 9.71 7.49
CA PHE A 147 10.75 9.79 6.87
C PHE A 147 10.80 10.86 5.77
N LEU A 148 9.77 10.94 4.92
CA LEU A 148 9.71 11.95 3.87
C LEU A 148 9.52 13.37 4.43
N VAL A 149 8.75 13.55 5.50
CA VAL A 149 8.61 14.85 6.17
C VAL A 149 9.92 15.32 6.79
N GLU A 150 10.68 14.43 7.41
CA GLU A 150 12.02 14.73 7.96
C GLU A 150 13.04 15.11 6.88
N ASN A 151 12.80 14.71 5.63
CA ASN A 151 13.62 15.04 4.46
C ASN A 151 12.92 16.01 3.50
N LEU A 152 11.90 16.75 3.95
CA LEU A 152 11.05 17.56 3.09
C LEU A 152 11.85 18.68 2.38
N ASP A 153 12.81 19.27 3.05
CA ASP A 153 13.71 20.31 2.51
C ASP A 153 14.66 19.78 1.40
N ARG A 154 14.84 18.47 1.34
CA ARG A 154 15.64 17.77 0.31
C ARG A 154 14.81 17.33 -0.90
N LEU A 155 13.48 17.41 -0.83
CA LEU A 155 12.61 17.04 -1.95
C LEU A 155 12.60 18.13 -3.02
N PRO A 156 13.21 17.89 -4.21
CA PRO A 156 13.35 18.90 -5.25
C PRO A 156 12.08 18.96 -6.11
N PHE A 157 11.01 19.57 -5.61
CA PHE A 157 9.79 19.75 -6.38
C PHE A 157 10.06 20.52 -7.67
N LYS A 158 9.73 19.94 -8.83
CA LYS A 158 10.03 20.43 -10.17
C LYS A 158 8.78 20.84 -10.96
N LYS A 159 7.62 20.30 -10.57
CA LYS A 159 6.36 20.51 -11.26
C LYS A 159 5.31 21.02 -10.29
N GLU A 160 4.44 21.88 -10.78
CA GLU A 160 3.22 22.23 -10.07
C GLU A 160 2.15 21.15 -10.30
N VAL A 161 1.34 20.91 -9.27
CA VAL A 161 0.15 20.07 -9.32
C VAL A 161 -1.04 20.98 -9.05
N ASP A 162 -1.55 21.60 -10.11
CA ASP A 162 -2.70 22.51 -10.02
C ASP A 162 -3.97 21.68 -9.83
N ALA A 163 -4.34 21.46 -8.57
CA ALA A 163 -5.50 20.68 -8.18
C ALA A 163 -5.97 21.01 -6.78
N LYS A 164 -7.27 20.99 -6.57
CA LYS A 164 -7.90 21.02 -5.26
C LYS A 164 -8.04 19.60 -4.74
N VAL A 165 -7.40 19.32 -3.61
CA VAL A 165 -7.22 17.96 -3.09
C VAL A 165 -7.82 17.85 -1.69
N SER A 166 -8.52 16.75 -1.40
CA SER A 166 -8.88 16.36 -0.04
C SER A 166 -8.27 15.01 0.31
N LEU A 167 -7.69 14.89 1.51
CA LEU A 167 -7.08 13.66 1.97
C LEU A 167 -8.09 12.77 2.70
N HIS A 168 -8.27 11.54 2.22
CA HIS A 168 -8.94 10.48 2.97
C HIS A 168 -7.95 9.82 3.91
N TYR A 169 -8.21 9.90 5.21
CA TYR A 169 -7.38 9.37 6.27
C TYR A 169 -8.21 8.66 7.34
N HIS A 170 -7.54 8.05 8.30
CA HIS A 170 -8.15 7.36 9.44
C HIS A 170 -7.66 7.98 10.75
N THR A 171 -8.54 8.03 11.74
CA THR A 171 -8.29 8.64 13.05
C THR A 171 -8.48 7.64 14.20
N GLY A 172 -8.30 8.11 15.44
CA GLY A 172 -8.59 7.32 16.65
C GLY A 172 -7.41 6.50 17.16
N ARG A 173 -6.20 6.74 16.64
CA ARG A 173 -4.94 6.19 17.14
C ARG A 173 -3.81 7.17 16.95
N PRO A 174 -2.90 7.33 17.92
CA PRO A 174 -1.78 8.25 17.80
C PRO A 174 -0.96 8.05 16.51
N GLN A 175 -0.72 6.78 16.14
CA GLN A 175 -0.03 6.44 14.89
C GLN A 175 -0.79 6.94 13.65
N SER A 176 -2.09 6.68 13.56
CA SER A 176 -2.90 7.08 12.38
C SER A 176 -3.01 8.60 12.28
N ASP A 177 -3.14 9.30 13.42
CA ASP A 177 -3.23 10.75 13.49
C ASP A 177 -1.89 11.38 13.03
N GLU A 178 -0.76 10.82 13.45
CA GLU A 178 0.58 11.25 13.03
C GLU A 178 0.82 10.99 11.55
N GLU A 179 0.42 9.81 11.03
CA GLU A 179 0.55 9.49 9.61
C GLU A 179 -0.32 10.43 8.75
N ALA A 180 -1.53 10.77 9.19
CA ALA A 180 -2.40 11.72 8.51
C ALA A 180 -1.77 13.13 8.51
N ARG A 181 -1.23 13.57 9.64
CA ARG A 181 -0.52 14.86 9.78
C ARG A 181 0.67 14.93 8.80
N CYS A 182 1.50 13.90 8.75
CA CYS A 182 2.65 13.84 7.85
C CYS A 182 2.23 13.86 6.38
N ALA A 183 1.21 13.10 5.99
CA ALA A 183 0.71 13.11 4.62
C ALA A 183 0.14 14.48 4.22
N SER A 184 -0.60 15.14 5.12
CA SER A 184 -1.11 16.49 4.90
C SER A 184 0.03 17.50 4.76
N GLN A 185 1.08 17.38 5.55
CA GLN A 185 2.27 18.24 5.46
C GLN A 185 2.99 18.06 4.11
N LEU A 186 3.16 16.81 3.64
CA LEU A 186 3.74 16.52 2.33
C LEU A 186 2.90 17.10 1.19
N LEU A 187 1.57 16.91 1.23
CA LEU A 187 0.67 17.46 0.22
C LEU A 187 0.68 19.00 0.21
N SER A 188 0.69 19.64 1.39
CA SER A 188 0.77 21.09 1.51
C SER A 188 2.08 21.69 0.99
N ALA A 189 3.14 20.88 0.89
CA ALA A 189 4.42 21.30 0.32
C ALA A 189 4.48 21.14 -1.20
N VAL A 190 3.52 20.44 -1.82
CA VAL A 190 3.45 20.27 -3.28
C VAL A 190 3.05 21.61 -3.92
N PRO A 191 3.85 22.16 -4.84
CA PRO A 191 3.53 23.43 -5.49
C PRO A 191 2.21 23.35 -6.29
N GLY A 192 1.37 24.37 -6.17
CA GLY A 192 0.09 24.49 -6.88
C GLY A 192 -1.07 23.69 -6.27
N LEU A 193 -0.82 22.82 -5.30
CA LEU A 193 -1.86 22.01 -4.69
C LEU A 193 -2.63 22.79 -3.61
N ASP A 194 -3.97 22.83 -3.73
CA ASP A 194 -4.88 23.38 -2.72
C ASP A 194 -5.45 22.24 -1.87
N LEU A 195 -4.88 22.06 -0.67
CA LEU A 195 -5.32 21.00 0.25
C LEU A 195 -6.45 21.49 1.15
N ILE A 196 -7.61 20.86 1.06
CA ILE A 196 -8.74 21.11 1.94
C ILE A 196 -9.01 19.91 2.84
N ASP A 197 -9.36 20.14 4.10
CA ASP A 197 -9.75 19.09 5.03
C ASP A 197 -11.27 18.96 5.08
N LEU A 198 -11.79 17.85 4.60
CA LEU A 198 -13.20 17.47 4.71
C LEU A 198 -13.48 16.64 5.98
N GLY A 199 -12.46 16.40 6.78
CA GLY A 199 -12.52 15.53 7.95
C GLY A 199 -12.58 14.05 7.58
N SER A 200 -12.49 13.21 8.60
CA SER A 200 -12.62 11.75 8.49
C SER A 200 -13.74 11.26 9.41
N ASP A 201 -14.50 10.29 8.95
CA ASP A 201 -15.51 9.63 9.77
C ASP A 201 -14.85 8.51 10.60
N GLU A 202 -14.96 8.59 11.91
CA GLU A 202 -14.37 7.59 12.83
C GLU A 202 -14.89 6.16 12.56
N ARG A 203 -16.10 6.04 12.00
CA ARG A 203 -16.71 4.75 11.63
C ARG A 203 -16.00 4.06 10.48
N TYR A 204 -15.15 4.74 9.70
CA TYR A 204 -14.26 4.06 8.74
C TYR A 204 -13.34 3.04 9.41
N GLY A 205 -13.15 3.12 10.73
CA GLY A 205 -12.23 2.29 11.45
C GLY A 205 -10.77 2.60 11.11
N ARG A 206 -9.91 1.59 11.27
CA ARG A 206 -8.45 1.80 11.20
C ARG A 206 -7.89 1.94 9.79
N HIS A 207 -8.56 1.39 8.79
CA HIS A 207 -8.17 1.39 7.38
C HIS A 207 -9.25 0.69 6.54
N CYS A 208 -9.32 1.02 5.26
CA CYS A 208 -10.29 0.41 4.34
C CYS A 208 -9.94 -1.06 4.04
N THR A 209 -10.77 -1.98 4.52
CA THR A 209 -10.66 -3.43 4.23
C THR A 209 -12.03 -4.09 4.32
N ASP A 210 -12.21 -5.23 3.63
CA ASP A 210 -13.43 -6.05 3.73
C ASP A 210 -13.74 -6.43 5.18
N ARG A 211 -12.72 -6.67 5.99
CA ARG A 211 -12.89 -6.99 7.41
C ARG A 211 -13.49 -5.83 8.19
N VAL A 212 -12.98 -4.62 8.01
CA VAL A 212 -13.52 -3.41 8.66
C VAL A 212 -14.93 -3.14 8.16
N ARG A 213 -15.17 -3.21 6.85
CA ARG A 213 -16.49 -3.07 6.25
C ARG A 213 -17.49 -4.06 6.86
N ALA A 214 -17.11 -5.33 7.03
CA ALA A 214 -17.95 -6.33 7.67
C ALA A 214 -18.20 -6.07 9.17
N GLN A 215 -17.24 -5.50 9.89
CA GLN A 215 -17.36 -5.14 11.31
C GLN A 215 -18.27 -3.93 11.55
N VAL A 216 -18.15 -2.91 10.70
CA VAL A 216 -18.96 -1.69 10.74
C VAL A 216 -20.41 -1.97 10.28
N GLY A 217 -20.57 -2.92 9.40
CA GLY A 217 -21.79 -3.21 8.65
C GLY A 217 -21.68 -2.67 7.22
N PRO A 218 -21.86 -3.53 6.20
CA PRO A 218 -21.66 -3.14 4.81
C PRO A 218 -22.43 -1.88 4.40
N ASP A 219 -23.71 -1.82 4.69
CA ASP A 219 -24.58 -0.69 4.32
C ASP A 219 -24.15 0.63 4.99
N VAL A 220 -23.77 0.55 6.28
CA VAL A 220 -23.27 1.72 7.00
C VAL A 220 -21.96 2.20 6.43
N TRP A 221 -21.03 1.27 6.17
CA TRP A 221 -19.72 1.61 5.63
C TRP A 221 -19.82 2.19 4.20
N ASP A 222 -20.65 1.59 3.35
CA ASP A 222 -20.91 2.09 2.00
C ASP A 222 -21.54 3.48 2.04
N GLY A 223 -22.46 3.74 2.97
CA GLY A 223 -23.07 5.07 3.19
C GLY A 223 -22.03 6.13 3.58
N ILE A 224 -21.05 5.80 4.43
CA ILE A 224 -19.97 6.72 4.80
C ILE A 224 -19.08 7.03 3.57
N VAL A 225 -18.81 6.05 2.73
CA VAL A 225 -18.04 6.26 1.49
C VAL A 225 -18.78 7.21 0.57
N VAL A 226 -20.06 6.96 0.32
CA VAL A 226 -20.92 7.82 -0.51
C VAL A 226 -20.92 9.26 0.00
N ASP A 227 -21.19 9.47 1.30
CA ASP A 227 -21.16 10.78 1.94
C ASP A 227 -19.82 11.51 1.76
N SER A 228 -18.71 10.77 1.86
CA SER A 228 -17.37 11.36 1.67
C SER A 228 -17.15 11.84 0.23
N PHE A 229 -17.62 11.08 -0.77
CA PHE A 229 -17.53 11.49 -2.17
C PHE A 229 -18.49 12.65 -2.50
N GLU A 230 -19.72 12.63 -1.95
CA GLU A 230 -20.68 13.73 -2.13
C GLU A 230 -20.10 15.03 -1.55
N ARG A 231 -19.53 15.02 -0.35
CA ARG A 231 -18.85 16.18 0.23
C ARG A 231 -17.66 16.66 -0.61
N ALA A 232 -16.90 15.74 -1.19
CA ALA A 232 -15.80 16.10 -2.10
C ALA A 232 -16.31 16.80 -3.36
N VAL A 233 -17.41 16.32 -3.94
CA VAL A 233 -18.08 16.96 -5.10
C VAL A 233 -18.62 18.35 -4.72
N GLU A 234 -19.34 18.48 -3.60
CA GLU A 234 -19.88 19.75 -3.11
C GLU A 234 -18.78 20.79 -2.86
N ALA A 235 -17.61 20.34 -2.37
CA ALA A 235 -16.46 21.20 -2.14
C ALA A 235 -15.66 21.49 -3.42
N ASN A 236 -16.05 20.98 -4.59
CA ASN A 236 -15.33 21.07 -5.86
C ASN A 236 -13.90 20.55 -5.75
N VAL A 237 -13.73 19.37 -5.15
CA VAL A 237 -12.44 18.66 -5.07
C VAL A 237 -12.16 18.01 -6.42
N ASP A 238 -10.96 18.21 -6.95
CA ASP A 238 -10.50 17.55 -8.18
C ASP A 238 -10.00 16.14 -7.88
N ILE A 239 -9.29 15.97 -6.74
CA ILE A 239 -8.67 14.71 -6.35
C ILE A 239 -8.99 14.37 -4.89
N PHE A 240 -9.66 13.24 -4.69
CA PHE A 240 -9.84 12.60 -3.39
C PHE A 240 -8.62 11.72 -3.13
N SER A 241 -7.65 12.28 -2.42
CA SER A 241 -6.37 11.61 -2.17
C SER A 241 -6.49 10.62 -1.03
N THR A 242 -5.80 9.49 -1.13
CA THR A 242 -5.82 8.44 -0.12
C THR A 242 -4.50 8.34 0.62
N LEU A 243 -4.56 8.11 1.95
CA LEU A 243 -3.37 7.94 2.79
C LEU A 243 -2.73 6.56 2.61
N TYR A 244 -3.54 5.51 2.54
CA TYR A 244 -3.04 4.13 2.52
C TYR A 244 -3.32 3.43 1.19
N HIS A 245 -2.40 2.57 0.77
CA HIS A 245 -2.55 1.72 -0.42
C HIS A 245 -3.82 0.84 -0.37
N GLY A 246 -4.27 0.47 0.84
CA GLY A 246 -5.53 -0.23 1.05
C GLY A 246 -6.72 0.65 0.67
N CYS A 247 -6.72 1.91 1.10
CA CYS A 247 -7.77 2.88 0.76
C CYS A 247 -7.79 3.15 -0.74
N GLN A 248 -6.61 3.33 -1.38
CA GLN A 248 -6.52 3.47 -2.82
C GLN A 248 -7.24 2.34 -3.56
N ARG A 249 -6.98 1.09 -3.18
CA ARG A 249 -7.61 -0.07 -3.82
C ARG A 249 -9.11 -0.17 -3.57
N PHE A 250 -9.58 0.29 -2.42
CA PHE A 250 -11.00 0.29 -2.10
C PHE A 250 -11.80 1.39 -2.81
N LEU A 251 -11.19 2.57 -2.93
CA LEU A 251 -11.89 3.79 -3.33
C LEU A 251 -11.70 4.15 -4.79
N CYS A 252 -10.62 3.69 -5.46
CA CYS A 252 -10.33 4.10 -6.85
C CYS A 252 -11.44 3.73 -7.85
N GLY A 253 -12.23 2.72 -7.58
CA GLY A 253 -13.37 2.32 -8.44
C GLY A 253 -14.51 3.33 -8.46
N TYR A 254 -14.63 4.21 -7.45
CA TYR A 254 -15.68 5.22 -7.37
C TYR A 254 -15.50 6.39 -8.37
N GLU A 255 -14.33 6.49 -9.02
CA GLU A 255 -14.16 7.41 -10.16
C GLU A 255 -15.17 7.15 -11.32
N LYS A 256 -15.82 5.99 -11.35
CA LYS A 256 -16.90 5.70 -12.31
C LYS A 256 -18.19 6.44 -11.99
N ASP A 257 -18.41 6.69 -10.70
CA ASP A 257 -19.70 7.16 -10.18
C ASP A 257 -19.64 8.65 -9.81
N TYR A 258 -18.44 9.22 -9.61
CA TYR A 258 -18.23 10.59 -9.16
C TYR A 258 -17.22 11.33 -10.04
N PRO A 259 -17.41 12.65 -10.31
CA PRO A 259 -16.49 13.46 -11.10
C PRO A 259 -15.26 13.90 -10.28
N VAL A 260 -14.70 12.99 -9.48
CA VAL A 260 -13.55 13.22 -8.60
C VAL A 260 -12.54 12.10 -8.82
N LYS A 261 -11.29 12.44 -9.10
CA LYS A 261 -10.23 11.45 -9.23
C LYS A 261 -9.84 10.88 -7.87
N VAL A 262 -9.45 9.61 -7.82
CA VAL A 262 -8.92 8.97 -6.62
C VAL A 262 -7.45 8.65 -6.83
N GLU A 263 -6.57 9.32 -6.09
CA GLU A 263 -5.12 9.13 -6.20
C GLU A 263 -4.47 9.03 -4.81
N HIS A 264 -3.48 8.18 -4.69
CA HIS A 264 -2.71 8.10 -3.43
C HIS A 264 -1.85 9.36 -3.26
N TYR A 265 -1.69 9.86 -2.01
CA TYR A 265 -0.92 11.08 -1.73
C TYR A 265 0.51 11.03 -2.32
N LEU A 266 1.14 9.85 -2.29
CA LEU A 266 2.48 9.68 -2.83
C LEU A 266 2.54 9.84 -4.35
N THR A 267 1.46 9.53 -5.08
CA THR A 267 1.36 9.77 -6.52
C THR A 267 1.44 11.27 -6.83
N LEU A 268 0.81 12.12 -6.00
CA LEU A 268 0.86 13.57 -6.14
C LEU A 268 2.24 14.13 -5.80
N VAL A 269 2.84 13.66 -4.71
CA VAL A 269 4.23 14.01 -4.33
C VAL A 269 5.21 13.59 -5.43
N GLY A 270 5.10 12.35 -5.94
CA GLY A 270 5.93 11.84 -7.03
C GLY A 270 5.80 12.69 -8.29
N ARG A 271 4.56 13.04 -8.69
CA ARG A 271 4.28 13.91 -9.85
C ARG A 271 4.99 15.25 -9.73
N ALA A 272 4.94 15.87 -8.55
CA ALA A 272 5.63 17.13 -8.30
C ALA A 272 7.16 17.00 -8.35
N LEU A 273 7.71 15.83 -8.01
CA LEU A 273 9.13 15.51 -8.14
C LEU A 273 9.54 15.12 -9.57
N GLY A 274 8.58 14.92 -10.48
CA GLY A 274 8.81 14.45 -11.84
C GLY A 274 8.89 12.93 -11.95
N ILE A 275 8.41 12.21 -10.94
CA ILE A 275 8.32 10.74 -10.89
C ILE A 275 6.86 10.36 -11.17
N GLU A 276 6.63 9.62 -12.24
CA GLU A 276 5.28 9.22 -12.64
C GLU A 276 5.27 7.73 -13.04
N HIS A 277 4.46 6.95 -12.32
CA HIS A 277 4.17 5.55 -12.63
C HIS A 277 2.66 5.39 -12.76
N GLU A 278 2.21 4.71 -13.82
CA GLU A 278 0.79 4.48 -14.06
C GLU A 278 0.17 3.63 -12.95
N ASP A 279 -0.96 4.05 -12.40
CA ASP A 279 -1.73 3.25 -11.45
C ASP A 279 -2.52 2.16 -12.21
N LEU A 280 -1.81 1.06 -12.52
CA LEU A 280 -2.36 -0.08 -13.24
C LEU A 280 -3.48 -0.77 -12.43
N TYR A 281 -3.41 -0.76 -11.09
CA TYR A 281 -4.49 -1.31 -10.28
C TYR A 281 -5.79 -0.54 -10.50
N LYS A 282 -5.74 0.79 -10.44
CA LYS A 282 -6.89 1.66 -10.72
C LYS A 282 -7.36 1.51 -12.17
N LYS A 283 -6.43 1.51 -13.11
CA LYS A 283 -6.74 1.32 -14.53
C LYS A 283 -7.56 0.05 -14.77
N TYR A 284 -7.15 -1.08 -14.21
CA TYR A 284 -7.87 -2.35 -14.37
C TYR A 284 -9.21 -2.34 -13.62
N MET A 285 -9.26 -1.70 -12.45
CA MET A 285 -10.52 -1.50 -11.72
C MET A 285 -11.54 -0.68 -12.54
N LEU A 286 -11.08 0.38 -13.21
CA LEU A 286 -11.92 1.22 -14.07
C LEU A 286 -12.26 0.55 -15.39
N MET A 287 -11.38 -0.28 -15.94
CA MET A 287 -11.66 -1.08 -17.15
C MET A 287 -12.78 -2.08 -16.91
N GLY A 288 -12.71 -2.86 -15.84
CA GLY A 288 -13.77 -3.79 -15.40
C GLY A 288 -14.13 -4.90 -16.41
N ASP A 289 -13.30 -5.14 -17.42
CA ASP A 289 -13.48 -6.15 -18.46
C ASP A 289 -12.39 -7.22 -18.39
N THR A 290 -12.79 -8.48 -18.17
CA THR A 290 -11.84 -9.58 -17.96
C THR A 290 -10.93 -9.80 -19.17
N ASP A 291 -11.48 -9.79 -20.38
CA ASP A 291 -10.71 -10.15 -21.57
C ASP A 291 -9.80 -9.03 -22.00
N ALA A 292 -10.24 -7.78 -21.86
CA ALA A 292 -9.40 -6.60 -22.11
C ALA A 292 -8.21 -6.55 -21.12
N ILE A 293 -8.45 -6.77 -19.81
CA ILE A 293 -7.40 -6.82 -18.80
C ILE A 293 -6.45 -7.99 -19.06
N MET A 294 -6.96 -9.19 -19.42
CA MET A 294 -6.14 -10.34 -19.78
C MET A 294 -5.21 -10.03 -20.96
N ALA A 295 -5.72 -9.37 -22.00
CA ALA A 295 -4.93 -9.01 -23.18
C ALA A 295 -3.78 -8.06 -22.82
N GLU A 296 -4.07 -7.04 -22.00
CA GLU A 296 -3.08 -6.04 -21.58
C GLU A 296 -2.02 -6.62 -20.64
N THR A 297 -2.43 -7.46 -19.68
CA THR A 297 -1.52 -8.00 -18.65
C THR A 297 -0.73 -9.22 -19.09
N SER A 298 -1.08 -9.84 -20.23
CA SER A 298 -0.49 -11.11 -20.67
C SER A 298 1.04 -11.10 -20.73
N PRO A 299 1.74 -10.10 -21.31
CA PRO A 299 3.20 -10.10 -21.34
C PRO A 299 3.82 -10.11 -19.94
N CYS A 300 3.30 -9.29 -19.04
CA CYS A 300 3.78 -9.17 -17.67
C CYS A 300 3.49 -10.44 -16.85
N ALA A 301 2.30 -11.02 -17.02
CA ALA A 301 1.91 -12.27 -16.39
C ALA A 301 2.84 -13.42 -16.77
N VAL A 302 3.13 -13.56 -18.07
CA VAL A 302 4.05 -14.60 -18.61
C VAL A 302 5.46 -14.41 -18.04
N ALA A 303 6.01 -13.20 -18.09
CA ALA A 303 7.32 -12.89 -17.52
C ALA A 303 7.40 -13.20 -16.03
N SER A 304 6.27 -13.03 -15.30
CA SER A 304 6.14 -13.30 -13.86
C SER A 304 5.82 -14.76 -13.51
N GLY A 305 5.69 -15.66 -14.48
CA GLY A 305 5.34 -17.07 -14.24
C GLY A 305 3.91 -17.24 -13.69
N VAL A 306 2.99 -16.36 -14.08
CA VAL A 306 1.56 -16.43 -13.74
C VAL A 306 0.84 -17.14 -14.86
N SER A 307 0.14 -18.23 -14.53
CA SER A 307 -0.63 -18.96 -15.53
C SER A 307 -1.87 -18.16 -15.98
N PRO A 308 -2.37 -18.39 -17.23
CA PRO A 308 -3.57 -17.72 -17.72
C PRO A 308 -4.79 -17.95 -16.80
N GLU A 309 -4.90 -19.12 -16.20
CA GLU A 309 -5.98 -19.48 -15.28
C GLU A 309 -5.89 -18.67 -13.98
N GLU A 310 -4.69 -18.53 -13.40
CA GLU A 310 -4.47 -17.73 -12.20
C GLU A 310 -4.73 -16.25 -12.49
N ALA A 311 -4.23 -15.73 -13.62
CA ALA A 311 -4.46 -14.36 -14.05
C ALA A 311 -5.95 -14.06 -14.18
N ARG A 312 -6.69 -14.90 -14.93
CA ARG A 312 -8.13 -14.73 -15.13
C ARG A 312 -8.91 -14.78 -13.81
N ALA A 313 -8.60 -15.74 -12.95
CA ALA A 313 -9.25 -15.88 -11.66
C ALA A 313 -9.03 -14.65 -10.76
N ALA A 314 -7.79 -14.12 -10.72
CA ALA A 314 -7.47 -12.91 -9.96
C ALA A 314 -8.17 -11.68 -10.55
N ILE A 315 -8.17 -11.50 -11.87
CA ILE A 315 -8.82 -10.40 -12.56
C ILE A 315 -10.32 -10.39 -12.28
N GLN A 316 -11.00 -11.53 -12.45
CA GLN A 316 -12.44 -11.64 -12.20
C GLN A 316 -12.79 -11.36 -10.74
N LYS A 317 -11.97 -11.82 -9.81
CA LYS A 317 -12.21 -11.61 -8.37
C LYS A 317 -12.00 -10.16 -7.92
N ILE A 318 -11.01 -9.48 -8.49
CA ILE A 318 -10.52 -8.21 -7.94
C ILE A 318 -11.04 -7.01 -8.75
N PHE A 319 -10.98 -7.08 -10.07
CA PHE A 319 -11.22 -5.93 -10.94
C PHE A 319 -12.60 -5.93 -11.61
N VAL A 320 -13.29 -7.08 -11.63
CA VAL A 320 -14.60 -7.20 -12.26
C VAL A 320 -15.65 -7.41 -11.18
N LYS A 321 -16.43 -6.35 -10.90
CA LYS A 321 -17.57 -6.49 -9.98
C LYS A 321 -18.62 -7.43 -10.62
N PRO A 322 -19.27 -8.33 -9.85
CA PRO A 322 -20.43 -9.05 -10.35
C PRO A 322 -21.47 -8.06 -10.90
N SER A 323 -22.01 -8.32 -12.07
CA SER A 323 -23.15 -7.58 -12.58
C SER A 323 -24.28 -7.65 -11.55
N SER A 324 -24.68 -6.51 -10.99
CA SER A 324 -25.82 -6.41 -10.06
C SER A 324 -27.12 -6.78 -10.73
#